data_42dd20de15a2d9570cdb5e5643996a78
#
_entry.id   42dd20de15a2d9570cdb5e5643996a78
#
_cell.length_a   1.000
_cell.length_b   1.000
_cell.length_c   1.000
_cell.angle_alpha   90.00
_cell.angle_beta   90.00
_cell.angle_gamma   90.00
#
_symmetry.space_group_name_H-M   'P 1'
#
loop_
_entity.id
_entity.type
_entity.pdbx_description
1 polymer ?
#
loop_
_entity_poly.entity_id
_entity_poly.type
_entity_poly.pdbx_seq_one_letter_code
_entity_poly.pdbx_strand_id
1 'polypeptide(L)'
;MSSIVTPKPVQSLFDMYLKEQIVVNRRYQRKLVWSLEEKEKFIDSLVNGYPIPLILTSKQKDSERLEILDGLQRLNAITSFLECEFSLNGKFFDLDSITLTKQLKSQGIVKQRTPVLDSDKCSTILNYEIPLSTTISKTNDFIDETFRRINTGGRTLSKQDLRQAGSLGQIPEIINQISTYIRKDSSRTDIVTLKNIKSISIGNSGLNYGIDIDSIFWVRNKIILRDDIRKSRDEELIAYMLSYILLAKSAETSATYLDKIYIQ
;
A
#
# COMPACT_ATOMS: atom_id res chain seq x y z
N MET A 1 -14.98 -22.61 4.77
CA MET A 1 -13.82 -21.71 4.83
C MET A 1 -13.85 -21.01 6.17
N SER A 2 -12.78 -21.07 6.92
CA SER A 2 -12.70 -20.40 8.23
C SER A 2 -11.72 -19.24 8.10
N SER A 3 -12.13 -18.06 8.50
CA SER A 3 -11.23 -16.95 8.77
C SER A 3 -10.79 -17.08 10.24
N ILE A 4 -9.50 -17.05 10.47
CA ILE A 4 -8.92 -17.15 11.80
C ILE A 4 -8.39 -15.77 12.18
N VAL A 5 -8.89 -15.24 13.28
CA VAL A 5 -8.36 -14.00 13.86
C VAL A 5 -7.29 -14.36 14.87
N THR A 6 -6.06 -13.98 14.58
CA THR A 6 -4.91 -14.22 15.48
C THR A 6 -4.15 -12.92 15.62
N PRO A 7 -4.16 -12.27 16.79
CA PRO A 7 -3.32 -11.10 16.99
C PRO A 7 -1.84 -11.47 16.86
N LYS A 8 -1.05 -10.53 16.34
CA LYS A 8 0.40 -10.70 16.22
C LYS A 8 1.11 -9.45 16.74
N PRO A 9 2.13 -9.61 17.60
CA PRO A 9 2.96 -8.47 18.00
C PRO A 9 3.62 -7.81 16.79
N VAL A 10 3.78 -6.49 16.87
CA VAL A 10 4.48 -5.71 15.83
C VAL A 10 5.85 -6.29 15.51
N GLN A 11 6.63 -6.70 16.53
CA GLN A 11 7.96 -7.31 16.31
C GLN A 11 7.90 -8.59 15.46
N SER A 12 6.84 -9.40 15.62
CA SER A 12 6.67 -10.63 14.82
C SER A 12 6.30 -10.32 13.37
N LEU A 13 5.48 -9.29 13.15
CA LEU A 13 5.15 -8.83 11.80
C LEU A 13 6.38 -8.21 11.13
N PHE A 14 7.24 -7.52 11.88
CA PHE A 14 8.50 -6.98 11.36
C PHE A 14 9.49 -8.09 10.96
N ASP A 15 9.60 -9.17 11.75
CA ASP A 15 10.38 -10.36 11.36
C ASP A 15 9.87 -10.97 10.04
N MET A 16 8.54 -11.13 9.91
CA MET A 16 7.94 -11.62 8.66
C MET A 16 8.21 -10.67 7.48
N TYR A 17 8.20 -9.36 7.72
CA TYR A 17 8.55 -8.36 6.71
C TYR A 17 9.99 -8.51 6.23
N LEU A 18 10.94 -8.65 7.16
CA LEU A 18 12.36 -8.84 6.83
C LEU A 18 12.62 -10.14 6.07
N LYS A 19 11.86 -11.19 6.38
CA LYS A 19 11.90 -12.51 5.68
C LYS A 19 11.14 -12.51 4.36
N GLU A 20 10.59 -11.36 3.93
CA GLU A 20 9.81 -11.21 2.71
C GLU A 20 8.58 -12.14 2.63
N GLN A 21 8.04 -12.50 3.79
CA GLN A 21 6.85 -13.34 3.91
C GLN A 21 5.54 -12.57 3.74
N ILE A 22 5.56 -11.24 3.75
CA ILE A 22 4.39 -10.39 3.53
C ILE A 22 4.42 -9.89 2.10
N VAL A 23 3.40 -10.23 1.33
CA VAL A 23 3.28 -9.87 -0.09
C VAL A 23 2.06 -9.01 -0.35
N VAL A 24 2.15 -8.23 -1.41
CA VAL A 24 1.13 -7.30 -1.87
C VAL A 24 0.77 -7.65 -3.30
N ASN A 25 -0.50 -7.83 -3.57
CA ASN A 25 -1.00 -8.02 -4.92
C ASN A 25 -1.34 -6.66 -5.53
N ARG A 26 -0.61 -6.29 -6.55
CA ARG A 26 -0.71 -4.99 -7.23
C ARG A 26 -1.97 -4.84 -8.07
N ARG A 27 -2.66 -5.92 -8.35
CA ARG A 27 -3.99 -5.86 -8.99
C ARG A 27 -4.99 -5.11 -8.14
N TYR A 28 -4.82 -5.14 -6.80
CA TYR A 28 -5.72 -4.51 -5.84
C TYR A 28 -5.07 -3.34 -5.10
N GLN A 29 -3.81 -3.50 -4.69
CA GLN A 29 -3.11 -2.53 -3.86
C GLN A 29 -1.81 -2.08 -4.56
N ARG A 30 -1.92 -1.05 -5.37
CA ARG A 30 -0.87 -0.68 -6.32
C ARG A 30 0.19 0.24 -5.77
N LYS A 31 -0.13 1.00 -4.74
CA LYS A 31 0.73 2.09 -4.28
C LYS A 31 0.52 2.43 -2.81
N LEU A 32 1.57 2.92 -2.18
CA LEU A 32 1.48 3.55 -0.86
C LEU A 32 0.97 4.99 -1.07
N VAL A 33 -0.02 5.40 -0.29
CA VAL A 33 -0.68 6.69 -0.46
C VAL A 33 -0.73 7.54 0.80
N TRP A 34 -0.45 6.97 1.99
CA TRP A 34 -0.47 7.73 3.23
C TRP A 34 0.61 8.81 3.25
N SER A 35 0.23 10.00 3.70
CA SER A 35 1.16 11.07 4.02
C SER A 35 1.98 10.75 5.27
N LEU A 36 3.04 11.50 5.53
CA LEU A 36 3.80 11.37 6.78
C LEU A 36 2.91 11.62 7.99
N GLU A 37 2.06 12.64 7.94
CA GLU A 37 1.12 12.96 9.02
C GLU A 37 0.16 11.80 9.32
N GLU A 38 -0.37 11.12 8.31
CA GLU A 38 -1.22 9.94 8.48
C GLU A 38 -0.46 8.79 9.13
N LYS A 39 0.79 8.57 8.71
CA LYS A 39 1.68 7.57 9.32
C LYS A 39 2.00 7.89 10.78
N GLU A 40 2.34 9.15 11.08
CA GLU A 40 2.62 9.60 12.44
C GLU A 40 1.42 9.42 13.37
N LYS A 41 0.21 9.84 12.93
CA LYS A 41 -1.04 9.65 13.70
C LYS A 41 -1.32 8.17 13.97
N PHE A 42 -1.01 7.30 13.02
CA PHE A 42 -1.20 5.87 13.21
C PHE A 42 -0.21 5.29 14.23
N ILE A 43 1.08 5.65 14.17
CA ILE A 43 2.08 5.23 15.16
C ILE A 43 1.75 5.80 16.55
N ASP A 44 1.28 7.05 16.62
CA ASP A 44 0.80 7.65 17.88
C ASP A 44 -0.34 6.82 18.50
N SER A 45 -1.25 6.31 17.68
CA SER A 45 -2.32 5.42 18.15
C SER A 45 -1.77 4.14 18.78
N LEU A 46 -0.69 3.54 18.22
CA LEU A 46 -0.05 2.35 18.79
C LEU A 46 0.62 2.66 20.13
N VAL A 47 1.33 3.77 20.23
CA VAL A 47 2.00 4.20 21.48
C VAL A 47 1.00 4.44 22.60
N ASN A 48 -0.15 5.01 22.27
CA ASN A 48 -1.19 5.32 23.25
C ASN A 48 -2.20 4.15 23.49
N GLY A 49 -1.97 2.98 22.87
CA GLY A 49 -2.80 1.80 23.06
C GLY A 49 -4.20 1.90 22.47
N TYR A 50 -4.44 2.83 21.54
CA TYR A 50 -5.74 2.93 20.87
C TYR A 50 -6.01 1.74 19.98
N PRO A 51 -7.26 1.23 19.91
CA PRO A 51 -7.60 0.15 19.01
C PRO A 51 -7.44 0.57 17.55
N ILE A 52 -6.88 -0.32 16.74
CA ILE A 52 -6.71 -0.11 15.31
C ILE A 52 -7.63 -1.05 14.51
N PRO A 53 -8.00 -0.67 13.28
CA PRO A 53 -8.76 -1.56 12.41
C PRO A 53 -8.01 -2.86 12.11
N LEU A 54 -8.79 -3.95 12.00
CA LEU A 54 -8.31 -5.28 11.65
C LEU A 54 -7.53 -5.28 10.32
N ILE A 55 -6.38 -5.94 10.30
CA ILE A 55 -5.65 -6.22 9.06
C ILE A 55 -6.14 -7.53 8.47
N LEU A 56 -6.45 -7.52 7.19
CA LEU A 56 -6.95 -8.68 6.48
C LEU A 56 -5.90 -9.24 5.54
N THR A 57 -5.66 -10.54 5.66
CA THR A 57 -4.69 -11.25 4.83
C THR A 57 -5.29 -12.53 4.27
N SER A 58 -4.72 -12.99 3.18
CA SER A 58 -4.94 -14.32 2.62
C SER A 58 -3.66 -15.14 2.69
N LYS A 59 -3.80 -16.43 2.89
CA LYS A 59 -2.71 -17.40 2.83
C LYS A 59 -3.11 -18.54 1.93
N GLN A 60 -2.25 -18.92 1.00
CA GLN A 60 -2.42 -20.19 0.27
C GLN A 60 -2.05 -21.36 1.18
N LYS A 61 -2.74 -22.50 1.00
CA LYS A 61 -2.63 -23.65 1.92
C LYS A 61 -1.21 -24.11 2.20
N ASP A 62 -0.34 -24.08 1.18
CA ASP A 62 1.02 -24.61 1.23
C ASP A 62 2.09 -23.48 1.19
N SER A 63 1.71 -22.25 1.49
CA SER A 63 2.61 -21.09 1.47
C SER A 63 2.78 -20.50 2.86
N GLU A 64 4.00 -20.11 3.20
CA GLU A 64 4.28 -19.29 4.40
C GLU A 64 4.01 -17.78 4.18
N ARG A 65 3.72 -17.39 2.94
CA ARG A 65 3.49 -15.99 2.59
C ARG A 65 2.06 -15.56 2.93
N LEU A 66 1.94 -14.37 3.49
CA LEU A 66 0.68 -13.67 3.74
C LEU A 66 0.48 -12.60 2.68
N GLU A 67 -0.56 -12.74 1.90
CA GLU A 67 -1.00 -11.71 0.95
C GLU A 67 -1.92 -10.71 1.65
N ILE A 68 -1.58 -9.42 1.59
CA ILE A 68 -2.38 -8.36 2.22
C ILE A 68 -3.63 -8.11 1.37
N LEU A 69 -4.82 -8.21 1.98
CA LEU A 69 -6.10 -7.83 1.39
C LEU A 69 -6.54 -6.43 1.85
N ASP A 70 -6.31 -6.10 3.12
CA ASP A 70 -6.48 -4.75 3.68
C ASP A 70 -5.44 -4.48 4.77
N GLY A 71 -5.05 -3.22 4.91
CA GLY A 71 -4.08 -2.78 5.91
C GLY A 71 -2.68 -2.52 5.38
N LEU A 72 -2.47 -2.47 4.06
CA LEU A 72 -1.17 -2.17 3.43
C LEU A 72 -0.53 -0.90 4.01
N GLN A 73 -1.29 0.20 4.09
CA GLN A 73 -0.79 1.48 4.57
C GLN A 73 -0.35 1.41 6.04
N ARG A 74 -1.11 0.68 6.86
CA ARG A 74 -0.83 0.45 8.28
C ARG A 74 0.45 -0.35 8.48
N LEU A 75 0.60 -1.46 7.76
CA LEU A 75 1.83 -2.26 7.82
C LEU A 75 3.05 -1.49 7.33
N ASN A 76 2.89 -0.72 6.25
CA ASN A 76 3.97 0.14 5.79
C ASN A 76 4.32 1.24 6.81
N ALA A 77 3.34 1.86 7.48
CA ALA A 77 3.64 2.84 8.52
C ALA A 77 4.47 2.23 9.65
N ILE A 78 4.11 1.02 10.12
CA ILE A 78 4.88 0.30 11.15
C ILE A 78 6.31 0.02 10.66
N THR A 79 6.47 -0.64 9.51
CA THR A 79 7.80 -1.02 9.03
C THR A 79 8.68 0.17 8.73
N SER A 80 8.12 1.24 8.15
CA SER A 80 8.83 2.49 7.88
C SER A 80 9.28 3.20 9.17
N PHE A 81 8.46 3.18 10.22
CA PHE A 81 8.83 3.75 11.51
C PHE A 81 9.96 2.97 12.17
N LEU A 82 9.88 1.64 12.19
CA LEU A 82 10.95 0.77 12.74
C LEU A 82 12.27 0.88 11.95
N GLU A 83 12.21 1.25 10.68
CA GLU A 83 13.38 1.54 9.85
C GLU A 83 13.84 3.03 9.93
N CYS A 84 13.34 3.80 10.90
CA CYS A 84 13.70 5.21 11.10
C CYS A 84 13.43 6.13 9.89
N GLU A 85 12.48 5.81 9.00
CA GLU A 85 12.20 6.65 7.84
C GLU A 85 11.56 7.98 8.22
N PHE A 86 10.74 8.00 9.27
CA PHE A 86 10.09 9.20 9.80
C PHE A 86 10.06 9.18 11.32
N SER A 87 9.77 10.33 11.93
CA SER A 87 9.74 10.54 13.37
C SER A 87 8.29 10.53 13.90
N LEU A 88 8.14 10.24 15.18
CA LEU A 88 6.94 10.51 15.97
C LEU A 88 7.25 11.69 16.91
N ASN A 89 6.56 12.80 16.76
CA ASN A 89 6.80 14.02 17.55
C ASN A 89 8.30 14.43 17.56
N GLY A 90 8.97 14.33 16.40
CA GLY A 90 10.38 14.65 16.23
C GLY A 90 11.37 13.59 16.74
N LYS A 91 10.91 12.48 17.33
CA LYS A 91 11.77 11.39 17.82
C LYS A 91 11.66 10.16 16.91
N PHE A 92 12.78 9.51 16.64
CA PHE A 92 12.87 8.30 15.81
C PHE A 92 12.87 7.05 16.66
N PHE A 93 12.45 5.93 16.07
CA PHE A 93 12.54 4.62 16.71
C PHE A 93 13.99 4.31 17.09
N ASP A 94 14.21 3.76 18.28
CA ASP A 94 15.52 3.33 18.73
C ASP A 94 15.84 1.95 18.16
N LEU A 95 16.79 1.90 17.22
CA LEU A 95 17.18 0.66 16.54
C LEU A 95 17.85 -0.36 17.48
N ASP A 96 18.31 0.06 18.65
CA ASP A 96 18.90 -0.84 19.65
C ASP A 96 17.82 -1.53 20.52
N SER A 97 16.52 -1.19 20.35
CA SER A 97 15.42 -1.75 21.14
C SER A 97 15.16 -3.24 20.88
N ILE A 98 15.44 -3.76 19.68
CA ILE A 98 15.33 -5.18 19.36
C ILE A 98 16.48 -5.67 18.49
N THR A 99 16.78 -6.97 18.59
CA THR A 99 17.88 -7.61 17.86
C THR A 99 17.78 -7.42 16.34
N LEU A 100 16.58 -7.48 15.80
CA LEU A 100 16.34 -7.33 14.35
C LEU A 100 16.78 -5.95 13.82
N THR A 101 16.34 -4.87 14.45
CA THR A 101 16.72 -3.52 14.03
C THR A 101 18.19 -3.21 14.33
N LYS A 102 18.73 -3.75 15.43
CA LYS A 102 20.14 -3.64 15.77
C LYS A 102 21.02 -4.32 14.69
N GLN A 103 20.62 -5.47 14.18
CA GLN A 103 21.32 -6.11 13.06
C GLN A 103 21.26 -5.26 11.78
N LEU A 104 20.12 -4.71 11.42
CA LEU A 104 20.00 -3.81 10.26
C LEU A 104 20.90 -2.58 10.39
N LYS A 105 20.99 -2.02 11.61
CA LYS A 105 21.90 -0.92 11.94
C LYS A 105 23.37 -1.30 11.77
N SER A 106 23.77 -2.44 12.34
CA SER A 106 25.16 -2.93 12.25
C SER A 106 25.60 -3.27 10.83
N GLN A 107 24.68 -3.72 9.99
CA GLN A 107 24.90 -4.00 8.57
C GLN A 107 24.87 -2.74 7.69
N GLY A 108 24.57 -1.57 8.26
CA GLY A 108 24.46 -0.31 7.53
C GLY A 108 23.22 -0.21 6.61
N ILE A 109 22.26 -1.15 6.74
CA ILE A 109 21.02 -1.17 5.95
C ILE A 109 20.10 -0.03 6.40
N VAL A 110 20.01 0.19 7.72
CA VAL A 110 19.25 1.28 8.33
C VAL A 110 20.17 2.12 9.21
N LYS A 111 20.02 3.45 9.12
CA LYS A 111 20.80 4.39 9.94
C LYS A 111 19.96 4.92 11.08
N GLN A 112 20.52 4.89 12.31
CA GLN A 112 19.90 5.56 13.45
C GLN A 112 19.79 7.06 13.19
N ARG A 113 18.59 7.59 13.33
CA ARG A 113 18.32 9.04 13.34
C ARG A 113 18.05 9.50 14.77
N THR A 114 18.33 10.75 15.06
CA THR A 114 18.21 11.33 16.40
C THR A 114 17.32 12.58 16.38
N PRO A 115 16.68 12.92 17.52
CA PRO A 115 16.66 12.19 18.79
C PRO A 115 15.88 10.90 18.74
N VAL A 116 16.18 9.94 19.62
CA VAL A 116 15.48 8.66 19.71
C VAL A 116 14.25 8.72 20.61
N LEU A 117 13.30 7.86 20.37
CA LEU A 117 12.11 7.66 21.19
C LEU A 117 12.49 6.92 22.48
N ASP A 118 11.78 7.22 23.54
CA ASP A 118 12.00 6.61 24.86
C ASP A 118 11.78 5.08 24.79
N SER A 119 12.60 4.32 25.51
CA SER A 119 12.61 2.83 25.48
C SER A 119 11.24 2.22 25.77
N ASP A 120 10.51 2.79 26.75
CA ASP A 120 9.17 2.30 27.11
C ASP A 120 8.16 2.43 25.95
N LYS A 121 8.25 3.53 25.21
CA LYS A 121 7.42 3.76 24.01
C LYS A 121 7.81 2.83 22.88
N CYS A 122 9.10 2.59 22.66
CA CYS A 122 9.56 1.58 21.70
C CYS A 122 9.04 0.21 22.06
N SER A 123 9.12 -0.20 23.33
CA SER A 123 8.59 -1.46 23.82
C SER A 123 7.07 -1.57 23.66
N THR A 124 6.33 -0.50 23.93
CA THR A 124 4.87 -0.45 23.72
C THR A 124 4.50 -0.71 22.27
N ILE A 125 5.19 -0.04 21.33
CA ILE A 125 4.97 -0.27 19.89
C ILE A 125 5.27 -1.72 19.51
N LEU A 126 6.41 -2.25 19.93
CA LEU A 126 6.87 -3.60 19.57
C LEU A 126 5.95 -4.71 20.05
N ASN A 127 5.39 -4.52 21.24
CA ASN A 127 4.48 -5.48 21.88
C ASN A 127 3.00 -5.23 21.53
N TYR A 128 2.70 -4.18 20.78
CA TYR A 128 1.32 -3.92 20.37
C TYR A 128 0.79 -5.09 19.51
N GLU A 129 -0.31 -5.67 19.94
CA GLU A 129 -0.97 -6.80 19.28
C GLU A 129 -1.80 -6.31 18.10
N ILE A 130 -1.27 -6.49 16.89
CA ILE A 130 -1.99 -6.15 15.65
C ILE A 130 -3.09 -7.18 15.40
N PRO A 131 -4.37 -6.78 15.37
CA PRO A 131 -5.46 -7.68 15.04
C PRO A 131 -5.34 -8.12 13.57
N LEU A 132 -5.04 -9.41 13.35
CA LEU A 132 -4.83 -9.99 12.03
C LEU A 132 -5.87 -11.06 11.77
N SER A 133 -6.62 -10.94 10.69
CA SER A 133 -7.51 -12.00 10.20
C SER A 133 -6.89 -12.62 8.95
N THR A 134 -6.66 -13.93 8.99
CA THR A 134 -6.12 -14.66 7.86
C THR A 134 -7.15 -15.63 7.30
N THR A 135 -7.43 -15.51 6.01
CA THR A 135 -8.29 -16.42 5.28
C THR A 135 -7.43 -17.39 4.48
N ILE A 136 -7.68 -18.70 4.63
CA ILE A 136 -7.03 -19.70 3.78
C ILE A 136 -7.81 -19.80 2.47
N SER A 137 -7.20 -19.32 1.39
CA SER A 137 -7.81 -19.33 0.06
C SER A 137 -7.37 -20.55 -0.74
N LYS A 138 -8.29 -21.06 -1.57
CA LYS A 138 -8.01 -22.11 -2.54
C LYS A 138 -7.93 -21.58 -3.98
N THR A 139 -8.50 -20.40 -4.25
CA THR A 139 -8.59 -19.82 -5.61
C THR A 139 -8.39 -18.32 -5.59
N ASN A 140 -7.89 -17.76 -6.68
CA ASN A 140 -7.75 -16.32 -6.86
C ASN A 140 -9.11 -15.62 -6.89
N ASP A 141 -10.13 -16.23 -7.51
CA ASP A 141 -11.49 -15.64 -7.60
C ASP A 141 -12.08 -15.33 -6.21
N PHE A 142 -11.79 -16.19 -5.23
CA PHE A 142 -12.23 -15.92 -3.85
C PHE A 142 -11.52 -14.71 -3.24
N ILE A 143 -10.25 -14.53 -3.54
CA ILE A 143 -9.47 -13.37 -3.10
C ILE A 143 -10.04 -12.11 -3.74
N ASP A 144 -10.32 -12.15 -5.05
CA ASP A 144 -10.89 -11.06 -5.82
C ASP A 144 -12.25 -10.62 -5.24
N GLU A 145 -13.14 -11.55 -4.99
CA GLU A 145 -14.46 -11.28 -4.42
C GLU A 145 -14.37 -10.78 -2.97
N THR A 146 -13.47 -11.34 -2.17
CA THR A 146 -13.24 -10.89 -0.80
C THR A 146 -12.76 -9.45 -0.78
N PHE A 147 -11.77 -9.13 -1.62
CA PHE A 147 -11.24 -7.78 -1.76
C PHE A 147 -12.35 -6.78 -2.16
N ARG A 148 -13.15 -7.14 -3.16
CA ARG A 148 -14.27 -6.33 -3.63
C ARG A 148 -15.28 -6.03 -2.50
N ARG A 149 -15.68 -7.03 -1.73
CA ARG A 149 -16.64 -6.89 -0.62
C ARG A 149 -16.11 -6.01 0.52
N ILE A 150 -14.85 -6.17 0.90
CA ILE A 150 -14.22 -5.39 1.95
C ILE A 150 -14.19 -3.90 1.57
N ASN A 151 -13.85 -3.60 0.34
CA ASN A 151 -13.71 -2.22 -0.11
C ASN A 151 -15.03 -1.54 -0.50
N THR A 152 -16.11 -2.29 -0.69
CA THR A 152 -17.44 -1.74 -0.97
C THR A 152 -18.10 -1.13 0.28
N GLY A 153 -17.70 -1.56 1.49
CA GLY A 153 -18.30 -1.13 2.77
C GLY A 153 -17.43 -0.21 3.64
N GLY A 154 -16.19 0.10 3.23
CA GLY A 154 -15.22 0.85 4.03
C GLY A 154 -14.78 2.19 3.42
N ARG A 155 -13.80 2.83 4.03
CA ARG A 155 -13.21 4.10 3.56
C ARG A 155 -12.42 3.83 2.28
N THR A 156 -12.97 4.21 1.26
CA THR A 156 -12.99 3.92 -0.14
C THR A 156 -11.64 4.10 -0.84
N LEU A 157 -11.21 3.04 -1.48
CA LEU A 157 -10.49 3.15 -2.75
C LEU A 157 -11.20 4.20 -3.61
N SER A 158 -10.47 4.96 -4.40
CA SER A 158 -11.10 5.85 -5.36
C SER A 158 -12.03 5.04 -6.29
N LYS A 159 -13.03 5.69 -6.88
CA LYS A 159 -13.89 5.01 -7.87
C LYS A 159 -13.04 4.36 -8.97
N GLN A 160 -11.93 4.97 -9.33
CA GLN A 160 -11.02 4.45 -10.33
C GLN A 160 -10.27 3.19 -9.84
N ASP A 161 -9.80 3.18 -8.59
CA ASP A 161 -9.17 1.98 -8.02
C ASP A 161 -10.17 0.80 -7.96
N LEU A 162 -11.44 1.07 -7.64
CA LEU A 162 -12.50 0.06 -7.65
C LEU A 162 -12.78 -0.50 -9.06
N ARG A 163 -12.84 0.37 -10.08
CA ARG A 163 -12.98 -0.06 -11.48
C ARG A 163 -11.86 -0.99 -11.87
N GLN A 164 -10.63 -0.59 -11.61
CA GLN A 164 -9.46 -1.37 -11.96
C GLN A 164 -9.40 -2.73 -11.21
N ALA A 165 -9.70 -2.76 -9.92
CA ALA A 165 -9.68 -3.99 -9.12
C ALA A 165 -10.75 -5.00 -9.52
N GLY A 166 -11.87 -4.53 -10.08
CA GLY A 166 -13.00 -5.38 -10.50
C GLY A 166 -12.93 -5.87 -11.95
N SER A 167 -11.95 -5.42 -12.74
CA SER A 167 -11.96 -5.61 -14.18
C SER A 167 -10.83 -6.52 -14.67
N LEU A 168 -11.19 -7.56 -15.43
CA LEU A 168 -10.28 -8.52 -16.06
C LEU A 168 -10.14 -8.29 -17.59
N GLY A 169 -10.69 -7.19 -18.11
CA GLY A 169 -10.73 -6.90 -19.54
C GLY A 169 -9.41 -6.33 -20.08
N GLN A 170 -9.27 -6.34 -21.41
CA GLN A 170 -8.10 -5.79 -22.10
C GLN A 170 -7.94 -4.28 -21.90
N ILE A 171 -9.03 -3.52 -21.85
CA ILE A 171 -8.99 -2.07 -21.69
C ILE A 171 -8.42 -1.65 -20.32
N PRO A 172 -8.88 -2.19 -19.18
CA PRO A 172 -8.25 -1.98 -17.88
C PRO A 172 -6.75 -2.31 -17.86
N GLU A 173 -6.35 -3.40 -18.51
CA GLU A 173 -4.94 -3.77 -18.61
C GLU A 173 -4.11 -2.74 -19.37
N ILE A 174 -4.60 -2.27 -20.53
CA ILE A 174 -3.95 -1.21 -21.32
C ILE A 174 -3.83 0.08 -20.52
N ILE A 175 -4.89 0.50 -19.81
CA ILE A 175 -4.87 1.69 -18.95
C ILE A 175 -3.80 1.55 -17.87
N ASN A 176 -3.73 0.37 -17.24
CA ASN A 176 -2.71 0.07 -16.24
C ASN A 176 -1.29 0.15 -16.82
N GLN A 177 -1.06 -0.46 -17.98
CA GLN A 177 0.25 -0.43 -18.66
C GLN A 177 0.68 1.00 -19.01
N ILE A 178 -0.22 1.81 -19.56
CA ILE A 178 0.06 3.21 -19.91
C ILE A 178 0.35 4.04 -18.66
N SER A 179 -0.46 3.91 -17.60
CA SER A 179 -0.26 4.67 -16.37
C SER A 179 1.04 4.30 -15.68
N THR A 180 1.38 3.01 -15.65
CA THR A 180 2.63 2.46 -15.13
C THR A 180 3.84 3.00 -15.89
N TYR A 181 3.74 3.02 -17.23
CA TYR A 181 4.79 3.59 -18.08
C TYR A 181 4.99 5.09 -17.81
N ILE A 182 3.91 5.87 -17.76
CA ILE A 182 3.98 7.32 -17.51
C ILE A 182 4.54 7.62 -16.13
N ARG A 183 4.18 6.81 -15.11
CA ARG A 183 4.70 6.93 -13.74
C ARG A 183 6.14 6.46 -13.60
N LYS A 184 6.72 5.84 -14.63
CA LYS A 184 8.03 5.18 -14.57
C LYS A 184 8.10 4.04 -13.54
N ASP A 185 6.99 3.38 -13.31
CA ASP A 185 6.92 2.18 -12.49
C ASP A 185 7.46 1.00 -13.32
N SER A 186 8.65 0.55 -13.01
CA SER A 186 9.34 -0.50 -13.75
C SER A 186 9.01 -1.92 -13.33
N SER A 187 8.18 -2.10 -12.30
CA SER A 187 7.82 -3.42 -11.83
C SER A 187 6.86 -4.11 -12.81
N ARG A 188 7.24 -5.31 -13.25
CA ARG A 188 6.46 -6.14 -14.17
C ARG A 188 5.67 -7.25 -13.46
N THR A 189 5.78 -7.35 -12.13
CA THR A 189 5.15 -8.43 -11.37
C THR A 189 3.90 -7.96 -10.66
N ASP A 190 2.83 -8.74 -10.72
CA ASP A 190 1.59 -8.45 -10.00
C ASP A 190 1.75 -8.62 -8.48
N ILE A 191 2.64 -9.51 -8.05
CA ILE A 191 2.90 -9.76 -6.64
C ILE A 191 4.29 -9.28 -6.28
N VAL A 192 4.37 -8.37 -5.31
CA VAL A 192 5.62 -7.83 -4.76
C VAL A 192 5.66 -8.03 -3.26
N THR A 193 6.86 -8.11 -2.67
CA THR A 193 6.97 -8.11 -1.22
C THR A 193 6.65 -6.73 -0.64
N LEU A 194 6.17 -6.68 0.59
CA LEU A 194 5.89 -5.41 1.27
C LEU A 194 7.14 -4.52 1.33
N LYS A 195 8.32 -5.11 1.37
CA LYS A 195 9.61 -4.41 1.34
C LYS A 195 9.83 -3.69 0.01
N ASN A 196 9.50 -4.34 -1.09
CA ASN A 196 9.77 -3.83 -2.44
C ASN A 196 8.70 -2.84 -2.93
N ILE A 197 7.49 -2.83 -2.34
CA ILE A 197 6.44 -1.89 -2.77
C ILE A 197 6.84 -0.43 -2.55
N LYS A 198 7.77 -0.14 -1.67
CA LYS A 198 8.29 1.21 -1.43
C LYS A 198 8.88 1.82 -2.70
N SER A 199 9.61 1.04 -3.49
CA SER A 199 10.30 1.51 -4.71
C SER A 199 9.36 1.91 -5.83
N ILE A 200 8.15 1.36 -5.85
CA ILE A 200 7.13 1.58 -6.88
C ILE A 200 5.94 2.41 -6.39
N SER A 201 5.99 2.87 -5.17
CA SER A 201 4.92 3.65 -4.56
C SER A 201 5.11 5.14 -4.77
N ILE A 202 4.04 5.89 -4.56
CA ILE A 202 4.09 7.34 -4.60
C ILE A 202 4.92 7.85 -3.44
N GLY A 203 6.06 8.46 -3.74
CA GLY A 203 6.94 9.06 -2.75
C GLY A 203 6.24 10.19 -1.97
N ASN A 204 6.54 10.29 -0.69
CA ASN A 204 6.21 11.46 0.11
C ASN A 204 7.37 12.47 0.04
N SER A 205 7.07 13.76 0.03
CA SER A 205 8.10 14.78 0.24
C SER A 205 8.78 14.51 1.58
N GLY A 206 10.10 14.32 1.58
CA GLY A 206 10.87 13.95 2.77
C GLY A 206 11.17 12.46 2.95
N LEU A 207 10.66 11.58 2.09
CA LEU A 207 11.08 10.19 2.00
C LEU A 207 11.89 9.96 0.73
N ASN A 208 13.02 9.26 0.85
CA ASN A 208 13.94 9.00 -0.26
C ASN A 208 13.62 7.69 -1.01
N TYR A 209 12.35 7.41 -1.20
CA TYR A 209 11.92 6.24 -1.97
C TYR A 209 10.63 6.52 -2.75
N GLY A 210 10.37 5.63 -3.71
CA GLY A 210 9.17 5.67 -4.53
C GLY A 210 9.34 6.48 -5.81
N ILE A 211 8.24 6.64 -6.51
CA ILE A 211 8.16 7.36 -7.76
C ILE A 211 8.19 8.86 -7.49
N ASP A 212 9.08 9.56 -8.17
CA ASP A 212 9.09 11.03 -8.15
C ASP A 212 7.90 11.58 -8.94
N ILE A 213 6.82 11.88 -8.19
CA ILE A 213 5.57 12.37 -8.76
C ILE A 213 5.74 13.71 -9.47
N ASP A 214 6.61 14.59 -8.97
CA ASP A 214 6.77 15.93 -9.52
C ASP A 214 7.41 15.87 -10.92
N SER A 215 8.12 14.78 -11.24
CA SER A 215 8.66 14.51 -12.57
C SER A 215 7.65 13.94 -13.57
N ILE A 216 6.50 13.44 -13.11
CA ILE A 216 5.46 12.90 -13.98
C ILE A 216 4.88 14.00 -14.86
N PHE A 217 4.75 13.72 -16.16
CA PHE A 217 4.26 14.67 -17.17
C PHE A 217 3.00 15.46 -16.72
N TRP A 218 2.00 14.76 -16.19
CA TRP A 218 0.75 15.35 -15.74
C TRP A 218 0.92 16.36 -14.60
N VAL A 219 1.76 16.03 -13.61
CA VAL A 219 1.98 16.87 -12.42
C VAL A 219 2.92 18.02 -12.77
N ARG A 220 4.02 17.74 -13.49
CA ARG A 220 4.95 18.78 -13.93
C ARG A 220 4.30 19.87 -14.77
N ASN A 221 3.34 19.50 -15.60
CA ASN A 221 2.59 20.44 -16.45
C ASN A 221 1.29 20.94 -15.78
N LYS A 222 1.06 20.66 -14.49
CA LYS A 222 -0.09 21.12 -13.71
C LYS A 222 -1.45 20.71 -14.32
N ILE A 223 -1.51 19.60 -15.04
CA ILE A 223 -2.75 19.03 -15.60
C ILE A 223 -3.55 18.40 -14.48
N ILE A 224 -2.88 17.65 -13.58
CA ILE A 224 -3.43 17.12 -12.34
C ILE A 224 -2.43 17.36 -11.21
N LEU A 225 -2.93 17.31 -9.97
CA LEU A 225 -2.13 17.53 -8.78
C LEU A 225 -1.55 16.21 -8.23
N ARG A 226 -0.59 16.31 -7.32
CA ARG A 226 -0.01 15.16 -6.60
C ARG A 226 -1.10 14.30 -5.92
N ASP A 227 -2.09 14.92 -5.29
CA ASP A 227 -3.19 14.22 -4.64
C ASP A 227 -4.13 13.52 -5.63
N ASP A 228 -4.20 13.98 -6.86
CA ASP A 228 -4.97 13.32 -7.91
C ASP A 228 -4.31 12.00 -8.33
N ILE A 229 -2.97 11.94 -8.38
CA ILE A 229 -2.22 10.68 -8.61
C ILE A 229 -2.50 9.67 -7.49
N ARG A 230 -2.60 10.13 -6.22
CA ARG A 230 -2.96 9.28 -5.09
C ARG A 230 -4.34 8.64 -5.26
N LYS A 231 -5.27 9.34 -5.90
CA LYS A 231 -6.65 8.91 -6.18
C LYS A 231 -6.81 8.22 -7.54
N SER A 232 -5.72 7.90 -8.23
CA SER A 232 -5.71 7.31 -9.58
C SER A 232 -6.43 8.13 -10.65
N ARG A 233 -6.46 9.47 -10.50
CA ARG A 233 -7.06 10.39 -11.49
C ARG A 233 -6.30 10.38 -12.83
N ASP A 234 -5.02 10.09 -12.82
CA ASP A 234 -4.23 9.89 -14.03
C ASP A 234 -4.69 8.66 -14.83
N GLU A 235 -5.08 7.57 -14.17
CA GLU A 235 -5.68 6.41 -14.83
C GLU A 235 -7.06 6.74 -15.41
N GLU A 236 -7.87 7.53 -14.67
CA GLU A 236 -9.16 8.04 -15.16
C GLU A 236 -8.98 8.92 -16.41
N LEU A 237 -7.97 9.81 -16.41
CA LEU A 237 -7.62 10.64 -17.54
C LEU A 237 -7.20 9.80 -18.75
N ILE A 238 -6.36 8.79 -18.55
CA ILE A 238 -5.94 7.86 -19.61
C ILE A 238 -7.17 7.11 -20.18
N ALA A 239 -8.09 6.67 -19.33
CA ALA A 239 -9.31 6.01 -19.77
C ALA A 239 -10.16 6.90 -20.68
N TYR A 240 -10.34 8.17 -20.32
CA TYR A 240 -11.03 9.15 -21.19
C TYR A 240 -10.30 9.36 -22.51
N MET A 241 -8.98 9.50 -22.49
CA MET A 241 -8.17 9.70 -23.70
C MET A 241 -8.26 8.49 -24.63
N LEU A 242 -8.15 7.26 -24.08
CA LEU A 242 -8.31 6.04 -24.88
C LEU A 242 -9.72 5.93 -25.47
N SER A 243 -10.74 6.23 -24.68
CA SER A 243 -12.11 6.25 -25.19
C SER A 243 -12.29 7.20 -26.35
N TYR A 244 -11.71 8.40 -26.26
CA TYR A 244 -11.77 9.39 -27.33
C TYR A 244 -11.03 8.91 -28.58
N ILE A 245 -9.87 8.28 -28.42
CA ILE A 245 -9.07 7.75 -29.54
C ILE A 245 -9.80 6.59 -30.22
N LEU A 246 -10.40 5.68 -29.46
CA LEU A 246 -11.01 4.45 -29.98
C LEU A 246 -12.42 4.67 -30.52
N LEU A 247 -13.22 5.53 -29.88
CA LEU A 247 -14.64 5.73 -30.17
C LEU A 247 -14.96 7.08 -30.79
N ALA A 248 -13.98 7.95 -30.93
CA ALA A 248 -14.09 9.26 -31.56
C ALA A 248 -15.30 10.07 -31.03
N LYS A 249 -16.28 10.38 -31.91
CA LYS A 249 -17.42 11.24 -31.60
C LYS A 249 -18.41 10.67 -30.57
N SER A 250 -18.33 9.40 -30.21
CA SER A 250 -19.23 8.77 -29.23
C SER A 250 -18.64 8.70 -27.81
N ALA A 251 -17.45 9.22 -27.61
CA ALA A 251 -16.82 9.27 -26.29
C ALA A 251 -17.49 10.32 -25.39
N GLU A 252 -17.79 9.90 -24.14
CA GLU A 252 -18.35 10.76 -23.11
C GLU A 252 -17.35 10.96 -21.97
N THR A 253 -17.54 12.01 -21.18
CA THR A 253 -16.69 12.31 -20.01
C THR A 253 -17.42 12.09 -18.68
N SER A 254 -18.38 11.16 -18.65
CA SER A 254 -19.13 10.85 -17.43
C SER A 254 -18.55 9.66 -16.67
N ALA A 255 -18.71 9.64 -15.34
CA ALA A 255 -18.30 8.51 -14.51
C ALA A 255 -19.03 7.21 -14.91
N THR A 256 -20.32 7.32 -15.25
CA THR A 256 -21.15 6.19 -15.71
C THR A 256 -20.65 5.62 -17.03
N TYR A 257 -20.10 6.45 -17.90
CA TYR A 257 -19.49 6.02 -19.14
C TYR A 257 -18.22 5.21 -18.90
N LEU A 258 -17.36 5.67 -17.98
CA LEU A 258 -16.19 4.91 -17.56
C LEU A 258 -16.58 3.56 -16.97
N ASP A 259 -17.60 3.50 -16.12
CA ASP A 259 -18.07 2.23 -15.55
C ASP A 259 -18.41 1.20 -16.65
N LYS A 260 -19.01 1.64 -17.77
CA LYS A 260 -19.30 0.77 -18.91
C LYS A 260 -18.04 0.29 -19.63
N ILE A 261 -17.02 1.13 -19.78
CA ILE A 261 -15.76 0.77 -20.45
C ILE A 261 -15.01 -0.32 -19.67
N TYR A 262 -15.08 -0.28 -18.35
CA TYR A 262 -14.41 -1.25 -17.49
C TYR A 262 -15.13 -2.61 -17.37
N ILE A 263 -16.37 -2.72 -17.84
CA ILE A 263 -17.15 -3.97 -17.85
C ILE A 263 -16.95 -4.74 -19.17
N GLN A 264 -16.50 -4.10 -20.23
CA GLN A 264 -16.18 -4.71 -21.52
C GLN A 264 -14.79 -5.37 -21.50
#